data_51153f56ee3f50d17461b8f6bcfd477f
#
_entry.id   51153f56ee3f50d17461b8f6bcfd477f
#
_cell.length_a   1.000
_cell.length_b   1.000
_cell.length_c   1.000
_cell.angle_alpha   90.00
_cell.angle_beta   90.00
_cell.angle_gamma   90.00
#
_symmetry.space_group_name_H-M   'P 1'
#
loop_
_entity.id
_entity.type
_entity.pdbx_description
1 polymer ?
#
loop_
_entity_poly.entity_id
_entity_poly.type
_entity_poly.pdbx_seq_one_letter_code
_entity_poly.pdbx_strand_id
1 'polypeptide(L)'
;MGIVASMIDEIDILLKTAKDCLKKILADKKNKYYETVLYFMEFHRDGIESDIAVRLFDIDKPSAISFIEMADFLQIRRFGSLVDSESQRQIFVMDLSFNPELTDELMVIYFDLEKQITAIAHES
;
A
#
# COMPACT_ATOMS: atom_id res chain seq x y z
N MET A 1 -1.99 6.33 27.78
CA MET A 1 -0.67 6.57 27.19
C MET A 1 -0.16 5.37 26.41
N GLY A 2 -0.21 4.19 26.99
CA GLY A 2 0.43 3.01 26.42
C GLY A 2 -0.04 2.59 25.05
N ILE A 3 -1.34 2.61 24.78
CA ILE A 3 -1.87 2.10 23.51
C ILE A 3 -1.47 3.00 22.33
N VAL A 4 -1.61 4.32 22.50
CA VAL A 4 -1.30 5.25 21.40
C VAL A 4 0.21 5.27 21.13
N ALA A 5 1.03 5.30 22.17
CA ALA A 5 2.48 5.27 22.01
C ALA A 5 2.93 3.96 21.34
N SER A 6 2.35 2.84 21.76
CA SER A 6 2.64 1.52 21.18
C SER A 6 2.28 1.48 19.69
N MET A 7 1.15 2.08 19.29
CA MET A 7 0.72 2.13 17.90
C MET A 7 1.70 2.95 17.04
N ILE A 8 2.17 4.08 17.57
CA ILE A 8 3.12 4.92 16.84
C ILE A 8 4.43 4.15 16.60
N ASP A 9 4.92 3.46 17.61
CA ASP A 9 6.17 2.68 17.51
C ASP A 9 6.02 1.51 16.53
N GLU A 10 4.78 1.00 16.31
CA GLU A 10 4.53 -0.14 15.45
C GLU A 10 4.19 0.23 14.01
N ILE A 11 3.96 1.51 13.72
CA ILE A 11 3.59 1.93 12.36
C ILE A 11 4.66 1.52 11.34
N ASP A 12 5.94 1.69 11.66
CA ASP A 12 7.01 1.30 10.76
C ASP A 12 7.03 -0.21 10.52
N ILE A 13 6.74 -0.99 11.55
CA ILE A 13 6.65 -2.46 11.43
C ILE A 13 5.46 -2.83 10.56
N LEU A 14 4.31 -2.18 10.75
CA LEU A 14 3.12 -2.42 9.93
C LEU A 14 3.36 -2.03 8.48
N LEU A 15 4.06 -0.93 8.24
CA LEU A 15 4.41 -0.52 6.89
C LEU A 15 5.28 -1.57 6.20
N LYS A 16 6.27 -2.09 6.90
CA LYS A 16 7.12 -3.16 6.36
C LYS A 16 6.30 -4.41 6.06
N THR A 17 5.40 -4.77 6.97
CA THR A 17 4.50 -5.91 6.78
C THR A 17 3.65 -5.72 5.53
N ALA A 18 3.09 -4.52 5.35
CA ALA A 18 2.28 -4.20 4.17
C ALA A 18 3.09 -4.31 2.89
N LYS A 19 4.29 -3.71 2.86
CA LYS A 19 5.15 -3.78 1.66
C LYS A 19 5.54 -5.20 1.33
N ASP A 20 5.91 -5.99 2.32
CA ASP A 20 6.30 -7.39 2.11
C ASP A 20 5.11 -8.20 1.59
N CYS A 21 3.91 -7.93 2.10
CA CYS A 21 2.69 -8.58 1.63
C CYS A 21 2.42 -8.25 0.16
N LEU A 22 2.52 -6.97 -0.21
CA LEU A 22 2.30 -6.54 -1.60
C LEU A 22 3.30 -7.20 -2.54
N LYS A 23 4.56 -7.33 -2.13
CA LYS A 23 5.58 -8.00 -2.92
C LYS A 23 5.27 -9.48 -3.12
N LYS A 24 4.79 -10.16 -2.09
CA LYS A 24 4.38 -11.57 -2.18
C LYS A 24 3.19 -11.74 -3.11
N ILE A 25 2.22 -10.82 -3.03
CA ILE A 25 1.06 -10.83 -3.91
C ILE A 25 1.49 -10.69 -5.37
N LEU A 26 2.40 -9.76 -5.65
CA LEU A 26 2.89 -9.54 -7.02
C LEU A 26 3.67 -10.76 -7.55
N ALA A 27 4.21 -11.58 -6.67
CA ALA A 27 4.92 -12.80 -7.05
C ALA A 27 3.99 -14.02 -7.19
N ASP A 28 2.70 -13.89 -6.86
CA ASP A 28 1.74 -15.00 -6.86
C ASP A 28 0.48 -14.64 -7.63
N LYS A 29 0.42 -15.05 -8.90
CA LYS A 29 -0.70 -14.77 -9.80
C LYS A 29 -2.02 -15.39 -9.35
N LYS A 30 -1.98 -16.34 -8.42
CA LYS A 30 -3.19 -17.00 -7.90
C LYS A 30 -3.76 -16.29 -6.68
N ASN A 31 -3.06 -15.30 -6.13
CA ASN A 31 -3.53 -14.56 -4.98
C ASN A 31 -4.79 -13.75 -5.37
N LYS A 32 -5.77 -13.72 -4.49
CA LYS A 32 -7.02 -13.01 -4.76
C LYS A 32 -6.87 -11.51 -4.95
N TYR A 33 -5.80 -10.92 -4.44
CA TYR A 33 -5.51 -9.50 -4.58
C TYR A 33 -4.51 -9.20 -5.69
N TYR A 34 -4.05 -10.21 -6.43
CA TYR A 34 -3.01 -10.03 -7.44
C TYR A 34 -3.39 -8.96 -8.46
N GLU A 35 -4.59 -9.04 -9.03
CA GLU A 35 -5.02 -8.09 -10.06
C GLU A 35 -5.19 -6.69 -9.49
N THR A 36 -5.68 -6.56 -8.26
CA THR A 36 -5.83 -5.27 -7.58
C THR A 36 -4.48 -4.57 -7.42
N VAL A 37 -3.49 -5.29 -6.91
CA VAL A 37 -2.16 -4.75 -6.70
C VAL A 37 -1.45 -4.49 -8.03
N LEU A 38 -1.56 -5.43 -8.96
CA LEU A 38 -0.95 -5.29 -10.28
C LEU A 38 -1.48 -4.05 -11.02
N TYR A 39 -2.80 -3.86 -11.00
CA TYR A 39 -3.42 -2.71 -11.66
C TYR A 39 -2.90 -1.39 -11.08
N PHE A 40 -2.79 -1.31 -9.76
CA PHE A 40 -2.26 -0.13 -9.08
C PHE A 40 -0.82 0.15 -9.52
N MET A 41 0.02 -0.88 -9.59
CA MET A 41 1.41 -0.72 -10.01
C MET A 41 1.53 -0.36 -11.49
N GLU A 42 0.76 -1.03 -12.35
CA GLU A 42 0.75 -0.72 -13.78
C GLU A 42 0.33 0.72 -14.06
N PHE A 43 -0.68 1.19 -13.34
CA PHE A 43 -1.15 2.57 -13.49
C PHE A 43 -0.01 3.55 -13.21
N HIS A 44 0.74 3.34 -12.16
CA HIS A 44 1.78 4.28 -11.75
C HIS A 44 3.08 4.16 -12.54
N ARG A 45 3.27 3.09 -13.29
CA ARG A 45 4.44 2.93 -14.13
C ARG A 45 4.12 3.16 -15.60
N ASP A 46 3.05 2.56 -16.08
CA ASP A 46 2.74 2.49 -17.51
C ASP A 46 1.47 3.25 -17.90
N GLY A 47 0.58 3.52 -16.96
CA GLY A 47 -0.71 4.17 -17.21
C GLY A 47 -0.71 5.68 -17.10
N ILE A 48 0.25 6.28 -16.39
CA ILE A 48 0.40 7.73 -16.28
C ILE A 48 1.47 8.21 -17.24
N GLU A 49 1.61 9.53 -17.37
CA GLU A 49 2.64 10.10 -18.23
C GLU A 49 4.03 9.65 -17.77
N SER A 50 4.91 9.34 -18.72
CA SER A 50 6.22 8.78 -18.40
C SER A 50 7.09 9.71 -17.56
N ASP A 51 6.96 11.02 -17.73
CA ASP A 51 7.72 11.99 -16.93
C ASP A 51 7.27 11.97 -15.46
N ILE A 52 6.00 11.68 -15.19
CA ILE A 52 5.51 11.51 -13.83
C ILE A 52 6.07 10.22 -13.23
N ALA A 53 6.05 9.13 -13.99
CA ALA A 53 6.57 7.84 -13.52
C ALA A 53 8.06 7.93 -13.17
N VAL A 54 8.86 8.58 -14.01
CA VAL A 54 10.30 8.70 -13.75
C VAL A 54 10.57 9.56 -12.51
N ARG A 55 9.73 10.55 -12.23
CA ARG A 55 9.84 11.37 -11.02
C ARG A 55 9.43 10.61 -9.77
N LEU A 56 8.39 9.76 -9.87
CA LEU A 56 7.92 8.96 -8.73
C LEU A 56 9.01 8.03 -8.22
N PHE A 57 9.79 7.44 -9.10
CA PHE A 57 10.71 6.37 -8.75
C PHE A 57 12.17 6.73 -8.97
N ASP A 58 12.45 7.97 -9.37
CA ASP A 58 13.81 8.46 -9.61
C ASP A 58 14.59 7.55 -10.58
N ILE A 59 13.98 7.30 -11.74
CA ILE A 59 14.51 6.40 -12.77
C ILE A 59 14.59 7.13 -14.10
N ASP A 60 15.35 6.56 -15.04
CA ASP A 60 15.53 7.16 -16.38
C ASP A 60 14.34 6.91 -17.29
N LYS A 61 13.67 5.76 -17.13
CA LYS A 61 12.51 5.38 -17.93
C LYS A 61 11.62 4.44 -17.10
N PRO A 62 10.30 4.42 -17.39
CA PRO A 62 9.38 3.59 -16.57
C PRO A 62 9.77 2.11 -16.50
N SER A 63 10.30 1.54 -17.58
CA SER A 63 10.69 0.13 -17.60
C SER A 63 11.92 -0.19 -16.75
N ALA A 64 12.59 0.83 -16.18
CA ALA A 64 13.78 0.63 -15.35
C ALA A 64 13.47 0.12 -13.95
N ILE A 65 12.20 0.05 -13.57
CA ILE A 65 11.79 -0.43 -12.25
C ILE A 65 10.78 -1.55 -12.39
N SER A 66 10.91 -2.60 -11.56
CA SER A 66 9.93 -3.69 -11.51
C SER A 66 8.77 -3.31 -10.59
N PHE A 67 7.62 -3.99 -10.75
CA PHE A 67 6.47 -3.76 -9.87
C PHE A 67 6.81 -4.07 -8.41
N ILE A 68 7.61 -5.11 -8.18
CA ILE A 68 8.03 -5.49 -6.83
C ILE A 68 8.89 -4.39 -6.20
N GLU A 69 9.83 -3.83 -6.95
CA GLU A 69 10.67 -2.73 -6.47
C GLU A 69 9.85 -1.48 -6.16
N MET A 70 8.79 -1.24 -6.92
CA MET A 70 7.92 -0.08 -6.70
C MET A 70 7.31 -0.07 -5.31
N ALA A 71 7.04 -1.24 -4.74
CA ALA A 71 6.44 -1.33 -3.41
C ALA A 71 7.29 -0.61 -2.34
N ASP A 72 8.61 -0.57 -2.51
CA ASP A 72 9.50 0.10 -1.56
C ASP A 72 9.34 1.63 -1.54
N PHE A 73 8.72 2.20 -2.57
CA PHE A 73 8.49 3.64 -2.66
C PHE A 73 7.18 4.07 -2.03
N LEU A 74 6.35 3.13 -1.58
CA LEU A 74 5.09 3.46 -0.93
C LEU A 74 5.32 4.13 0.41
N GLN A 75 4.51 5.15 0.69
CA GLN A 75 4.56 5.92 1.92
C GLN A 75 3.20 5.90 2.59
N ILE A 76 3.19 5.96 3.92
CA ILE A 76 1.93 6.08 4.66
C ILE A 76 1.39 7.48 4.46
N ARG A 77 0.19 7.58 3.95
CA ARG A 77 -0.52 8.83 3.83
C ARG A 77 -1.43 9.06 5.03
N ARG A 78 -2.05 8.00 5.52
CA ARG A 78 -2.95 8.06 6.66
C ARG A 78 -3.01 6.69 7.33
N PHE A 79 -3.11 6.71 8.65
CA PHE A 79 -3.30 5.50 9.45
C PHE A 79 -4.32 5.80 10.53
N GLY A 80 -5.28 4.91 10.71
CA GLY A 80 -6.31 5.09 11.71
C GLY A 80 -6.99 3.79 12.08
N SER A 81 -7.99 3.90 12.94
CA SER A 81 -8.78 2.75 13.33
C SER A 81 -10.26 3.05 13.11
N LEU A 82 -11.03 2.00 12.88
CA LEU A 82 -12.48 2.10 12.76
C LEU A 82 -13.11 0.77 13.21
N VAL A 83 -14.45 0.80 13.37
CA VAL A 83 -15.19 -0.42 13.69
C VAL A 83 -15.83 -0.92 12.41
N ASP A 84 -15.51 -2.17 12.04
CA ASP A 84 -16.09 -2.80 10.86
C ASP A 84 -17.58 -3.02 11.10
N SER A 85 -18.42 -2.53 10.19
CA SER A 85 -19.88 -2.54 10.36
C SER A 85 -20.47 -3.96 10.33
N GLU A 86 -19.84 -4.90 9.65
CA GLU A 86 -20.33 -6.26 9.55
C GLU A 86 -19.94 -7.10 10.75
N SER A 87 -18.66 -7.09 11.12
CA SER A 87 -18.14 -7.91 12.21
C SER A 87 -18.25 -7.25 13.58
N GLN A 88 -18.50 -5.93 13.62
CA GLN A 88 -18.51 -5.12 14.84
C GLN A 88 -17.16 -5.15 15.57
N ARG A 89 -16.10 -5.48 14.86
CA ARG A 89 -14.74 -5.53 15.41
C ARG A 89 -13.96 -4.29 15.01
N GLN A 90 -13.06 -3.89 15.89
CA GLN A 90 -12.13 -2.82 15.59
C GLN A 90 -11.09 -3.31 14.58
N ILE A 91 -10.79 -2.48 13.59
CA ILE A 91 -9.75 -2.77 12.60
C ILE A 91 -8.88 -1.52 12.41
N PHE A 92 -7.72 -1.72 11.82
CA PHE A 92 -6.82 -0.63 11.46
C PHE A 92 -6.76 -0.49 9.96
N VAL A 93 -6.65 0.75 9.48
CA VAL A 93 -6.62 1.07 8.06
C VAL A 93 -5.39 1.91 7.77
N MET A 94 -4.59 1.47 6.82
CA MET A 94 -3.39 2.17 6.38
C MET A 94 -3.54 2.54 4.92
N ASP A 95 -3.53 3.84 4.61
CA ASP A 95 -3.56 4.33 3.25
C ASP A 95 -2.14 4.56 2.78
N LEU A 96 -1.75 3.89 1.70
CA LEU A 96 -0.43 4.01 1.10
C LEU A 96 -0.52 4.72 -0.24
N SER A 97 0.43 5.58 -0.52
CA SER A 97 0.55 6.23 -1.82
C SER A 97 2.03 6.38 -2.18
N PHE A 98 2.31 6.68 -3.46
CA PHE A 98 3.67 6.99 -3.86
C PHE A 98 4.00 8.43 -3.49
N ASN A 99 3.53 9.39 -4.26
CA ASN A 99 3.74 10.79 -3.95
C ASN A 99 2.40 11.52 -4.10
N PRO A 100 1.81 12.04 -3.01
CA PRO A 100 0.49 12.66 -3.07
C PRO A 100 0.44 13.93 -3.92
N GLU A 101 1.58 14.53 -4.24
CA GLU A 101 1.64 15.68 -5.14
C GLU A 101 1.53 15.29 -6.60
N LEU A 102 1.86 14.04 -6.94
CA LEU A 102 1.89 13.55 -8.31
C LEU A 102 0.73 12.61 -8.64
N THR A 103 0.16 11.95 -7.63
CA THR A 103 -0.94 11.01 -7.80
C THR A 103 -1.78 10.98 -6.52
N ASP A 104 -3.10 10.82 -6.66
CA ASP A 104 -4.00 10.68 -5.52
C ASP A 104 -4.58 9.26 -5.39
N GLU A 105 -4.01 8.31 -6.14
CA GLU A 105 -4.38 6.90 -6.02
C GLU A 105 -3.80 6.29 -4.75
N LEU A 106 -4.61 5.48 -4.06
CA LEU A 106 -4.26 4.87 -2.78
C LEU A 106 -4.33 3.36 -2.83
N MET A 107 -3.38 2.72 -2.16
CA MET A 107 -3.46 1.31 -1.82
C MET A 107 -3.83 1.24 -0.35
N VAL A 108 -5.02 0.69 -0.05
CA VAL A 108 -5.57 0.67 1.30
C VAL A 108 -5.38 -0.71 1.89
N ILE A 109 -4.72 -0.77 3.03
CA ILE A 109 -4.40 -2.03 3.73
C ILE A 109 -5.19 -2.08 5.02
N TYR A 110 -5.95 -3.16 5.22
CA TYR A 110 -6.76 -3.38 6.41
C TYR A 110 -6.08 -4.42 7.31
N PHE A 111 -5.97 -4.10 8.59
CA PHE A 111 -5.38 -4.99 9.59
C PHE A 111 -6.42 -5.29 10.68
N ASP A 112 -6.36 -6.49 11.24
CA ASP A 112 -7.10 -6.80 12.45
C ASP A 112 -6.32 -6.37 13.71
N LEU A 113 -6.85 -6.63 14.89
CA LEU A 113 -6.19 -6.29 16.14
C LEU A 113 -4.91 -7.08 16.39
N GLU A 114 -4.74 -8.19 15.70
CA GLU A 114 -3.54 -9.02 15.77
C GLU A 114 -2.50 -8.61 14.74
N LYS A 115 -2.76 -7.51 14.03
CA LYS A 115 -1.86 -6.93 13.01
C LYS A 115 -1.70 -7.80 11.78
N GLN A 116 -2.70 -8.66 11.54
CA GLN A 116 -2.76 -9.46 10.32
C GLN A 116 -3.51 -8.69 9.25
N ILE A 117 -3.03 -8.77 8.01
CA ILE A 117 -3.71 -8.12 6.88
C ILE A 117 -4.95 -8.93 6.54
N THR A 118 -6.11 -8.28 6.57
CA THR A 118 -7.39 -8.93 6.31
C THR A 118 -7.98 -8.57 4.95
N ALA A 119 -7.62 -7.41 4.39
CA ALA A 119 -8.10 -6.99 3.07
C ALA A 119 -7.18 -5.94 2.47
N ILE A 120 -7.23 -5.81 1.16
CA ILE A 120 -6.48 -4.83 0.39
C ILE A 120 -7.42 -4.25 -0.65
N ALA A 121 -7.40 -2.92 -0.82
CA ALA A 121 -8.24 -2.25 -1.79
C ALA A 121 -7.44 -1.15 -2.51
N HIS A 122 -7.87 -0.84 -3.74
CA HIS A 122 -7.34 0.28 -4.51
C HIS A 122 -8.40 1.37 -4.54
N GLU A 123 -8.04 2.57 -4.12
CA GLU A 123 -8.95 3.71 -4.10
C GLU A 123 -8.30 4.93 -4.76
N SER A 124 -9.14 5.82 -5.27
CA SER A 124 -8.68 7.03 -5.93
C SER A 124 -9.34 8.28 -5.35
#